data_3126fd1ed4530e520a1a5538bee3c599
#
_entry.id   3126fd1ed4530e520a1a5538bee3c599
#
_cell.length_a   1.000
_cell.length_b   1.000
_cell.length_c   1.000
_cell.angle_alpha   90.00
_cell.angle_beta   90.00
_cell.angle_gamma   90.00
#
_symmetry.space_group_name_H-M   'P 1'
#
loop_
_entity.id
_entity.type
_entity.pdbx_description
1 polymer ?
#
loop_
_entity_poly.entity_id
_entity_poly.type
_entity_poly.pdbx_seq_one_letter_code
_entity_poly.pdbx_strand_id
1 'polypeptide(L)'
;VAKARSVGLIDWPAAHGGAPSSFDIDEYEHFERVENGDLNWIVPGKFVAFSGPSARHTEFCGYRTLVPEDYIDYYHKRNVRHVVRLNKKMYDRRRFTNAGIAHHDMYFPDGTCPSEAILRRFLELADTEEGAFAVHCKAGLGRTGVLICSWMMKEWRFTANEAIAYIRICRPGSVIGPQQHFLRQMEERLWAFGDAQRATVA
;
A
#
# COMPACT_ATOMS: atom_id res chain seq x y z
N VAL A 1 -3.09 -1.45 -17.24
CA VAL A 1 -2.15 -0.43 -17.75
C VAL A 1 -2.89 0.81 -18.24
N ALA A 2 -3.86 0.71 -19.20
CA ALA A 2 -4.56 1.88 -19.73
C ALA A 2 -5.21 2.76 -18.65
N LYS A 3 -5.97 2.15 -17.72
CA LYS A 3 -6.59 2.85 -16.59
C LYS A 3 -5.55 3.51 -15.68
N ALA A 4 -4.43 2.84 -15.35
CA ALA A 4 -3.38 3.40 -14.53
C ALA A 4 -2.72 4.63 -15.19
N ARG A 5 -2.56 4.63 -16.52
CA ARG A 5 -2.08 5.81 -17.24
C ARG A 5 -3.09 6.96 -17.22
N SER A 6 -4.37 6.68 -17.41
CA SER A 6 -5.40 7.74 -17.44
C SER A 6 -5.57 8.49 -16.12
N VAL A 7 -5.17 7.90 -15.01
CA VAL A 7 -5.19 8.52 -13.67
C VAL A 7 -3.80 8.95 -13.17
N GLY A 8 -2.78 8.91 -14.04
CA GLY A 8 -1.43 9.40 -13.72
C GLY A 8 -0.60 8.48 -12.82
N LEU A 9 -1.00 7.22 -12.60
CA LEU A 9 -0.22 6.25 -11.81
C LEU A 9 0.99 5.69 -12.55
N ILE A 10 0.96 5.71 -13.88
CA ILE A 10 2.04 5.26 -14.74
C ILE A 10 2.38 6.39 -15.70
N ASP A 11 3.58 6.89 -15.58
CA ASP A 11 4.19 7.89 -16.45
C ASP A 11 5.44 7.28 -17.08
N TRP A 12 5.22 6.33 -18.00
CA TRP A 12 6.34 5.77 -18.77
C TRP A 12 6.66 6.69 -19.94
N PRO A 13 7.96 6.96 -20.18
CA PRO A 13 8.36 7.78 -21.32
C PRO A 13 7.82 7.17 -22.61
N ALA A 14 7.37 8.02 -23.50
CA ALA A 14 7.08 7.58 -24.87
C ALA A 14 8.36 6.98 -25.46
N ALA A 15 8.24 5.92 -26.22
CA ALA A 15 9.37 5.13 -26.75
C ALA A 15 10.41 5.93 -27.57
N HIS A 16 10.14 7.19 -27.90
CA HIS A 16 11.02 8.08 -28.63
C HIS A 16 10.90 9.53 -28.09
N GLY A 17 11.79 9.90 -27.16
CA GLY A 17 12.06 11.30 -26.85
C GLY A 17 11.02 12.06 -26.00
N GLY A 18 10.19 11.37 -25.24
CA GLY A 18 9.29 11.96 -24.24
C GLY A 18 10.03 12.48 -23.01
N ALA A 19 9.32 13.27 -22.17
CA ALA A 19 9.83 13.71 -20.89
C ALA A 19 10.29 12.52 -20.02
N PRO A 20 11.30 12.67 -19.17
CA PRO A 20 11.75 11.61 -18.27
C PRO A 20 10.58 11.10 -17.45
N SER A 21 10.50 9.77 -17.29
CA SER A 21 9.53 9.13 -16.41
C SER A 21 9.69 9.64 -14.98
N SER A 22 8.59 9.86 -14.28
CA SER A 22 8.61 10.09 -12.84
C SER A 22 8.92 8.80 -12.04
N PHE A 23 8.90 7.63 -12.70
CA PHE A 23 9.25 6.36 -12.11
C PHE A 23 10.78 6.20 -12.03
N ASP A 24 11.29 6.14 -10.81
CA ASP A 24 12.70 5.93 -10.51
C ASP A 24 12.98 4.42 -10.43
N ILE A 25 13.65 3.91 -11.47
CA ILE A 25 13.99 2.48 -11.57
C ILE A 25 15.00 2.10 -10.50
N ASP A 26 16.00 2.95 -10.27
CA ASP A 26 17.07 2.67 -9.31
C ASP A 26 16.52 2.62 -7.88
N GLU A 27 15.60 3.55 -7.54
CA GLU A 27 14.88 3.52 -6.27
C GLU A 27 14.02 2.26 -6.14
N TYR A 28 13.28 1.88 -7.19
CA TYR A 28 12.46 0.66 -7.20
C TYR A 28 13.31 -0.59 -6.97
N GLU A 29 14.37 -0.79 -7.76
CA GLU A 29 15.27 -1.95 -7.65
C GLU A 29 16.04 -2.00 -6.32
N HIS A 30 16.32 -0.82 -5.74
CA HIS A 30 16.96 -0.75 -4.43
C HIS A 30 16.03 -1.21 -3.31
N PHE A 31 14.82 -0.63 -3.24
CA PHE A 31 13.91 -0.84 -2.11
C PHE A 31 13.04 -2.10 -2.22
N GLU A 32 12.90 -2.72 -3.39
CA GLU A 32 12.20 -4.01 -3.50
C GLU A 32 12.98 -5.16 -2.83
N ARG A 33 14.29 -4.99 -2.64
CA ARG A 33 15.13 -5.99 -1.98
C ARG A 33 14.82 -6.10 -0.49
N VAL A 34 14.85 -7.34 0.01
CA VAL A 34 14.53 -7.64 1.42
C VAL A 34 15.43 -6.89 2.40
N GLU A 35 16.73 -6.80 2.08
CA GLU A 35 17.73 -6.10 2.87
C GLU A 35 17.56 -4.59 2.92
N ASN A 36 16.85 -4.01 1.96
CA ASN A 36 16.70 -2.56 1.81
C ASN A 36 15.29 -2.04 2.16
N GLY A 37 14.37 -2.94 2.56
CA GLY A 37 13.04 -2.49 2.98
C GLY A 37 11.90 -3.41 2.56
N ASP A 38 12.06 -4.18 1.49
CA ASP A 38 10.97 -4.96 0.88
C ASP A 38 9.72 -4.10 0.71
N LEU A 39 9.90 -2.93 0.10
CA LEU A 39 8.84 -1.93 -0.08
C LEU A 39 8.67 -1.49 -1.53
N ASN A 40 7.44 -1.23 -1.92
CA ASN A 40 7.09 -0.70 -3.24
C ASN A 40 6.01 0.35 -3.13
N TRP A 41 6.17 1.47 -3.81
CA TRP A 41 5.09 2.43 -4.01
C TRP A 41 4.03 1.83 -4.94
N ILE A 42 2.82 1.75 -4.43
CA ILE A 42 1.66 1.31 -5.22
C ILE A 42 0.92 2.53 -5.80
N VAL A 43 0.74 3.54 -4.97
CA VAL A 43 0.21 4.84 -5.37
C VAL A 43 1.23 5.88 -4.95
N PRO A 44 2.01 6.43 -5.89
CA PRO A 44 3.04 7.42 -5.58
C PRO A 44 2.50 8.57 -4.75
N GLY A 45 3.18 8.89 -3.66
CA GLY A 45 2.77 9.95 -2.72
C GLY A 45 1.57 9.61 -1.83
N LYS A 46 0.92 8.45 -1.99
CA LYS A 46 -0.23 8.04 -1.17
C LYS A 46 -0.03 6.70 -0.46
N PHE A 47 0.33 5.63 -1.17
CA PHE A 47 0.49 4.31 -0.57
C PHE A 47 1.81 3.64 -0.94
N VAL A 48 2.59 3.28 0.08
CA VAL A 48 3.71 2.33 -0.02
C VAL A 48 3.33 1.03 0.70
N ALA A 49 3.49 -0.10 0.01
CA ALA A 49 3.34 -1.43 0.58
C ALA A 49 4.70 -1.96 1.01
N PHE A 50 4.81 -2.57 2.19
CA PHE A 50 6.07 -3.12 2.68
C PHE A 50 5.88 -4.36 3.54
N SER A 51 6.97 -5.12 3.75
CA SER A 51 7.01 -6.25 4.66
C SER A 51 7.01 -5.79 6.11
N GLY A 52 6.30 -6.50 6.98
CA GLY A 52 6.16 -6.10 8.38
C GLY A 52 7.48 -6.15 9.15
N PRO A 53 7.89 -5.06 9.82
CA PRO A 53 9.12 -5.00 10.59
C PRO A 53 9.17 -6.01 11.74
N SER A 54 10.38 -6.43 12.08
CA SER A 54 10.68 -7.29 13.23
C SER A 54 10.84 -6.46 14.52
N ALA A 55 10.73 -7.11 15.68
CA ALA A 55 10.97 -6.45 16.97
C ALA A 55 12.46 -6.09 17.16
N ARG A 56 13.34 -6.88 16.62
CA ARG A 56 14.81 -6.73 16.71
C ARG A 56 15.48 -7.22 15.44
N HIS A 57 16.67 -6.74 15.18
CA HIS A 57 17.50 -7.30 14.13
C HIS A 57 17.86 -8.75 14.46
N THR A 58 17.65 -9.62 13.51
CA THR A 58 18.12 -11.02 13.52
C THR A 58 18.58 -11.37 12.12
N GLU A 59 19.50 -12.27 12.00
CA GLU A 59 19.82 -12.86 10.69
C GLU A 59 18.80 -13.95 10.36
N PHE A 60 18.27 -13.89 9.16
CA PHE A 60 17.37 -14.90 8.64
C PHE A 60 17.69 -15.15 7.16
N CYS A 61 18.01 -16.39 6.82
CA CYS A 61 18.37 -16.78 5.44
C CYS A 61 19.45 -15.88 4.80
N GLY A 62 20.47 -15.47 5.58
CA GLY A 62 21.56 -14.61 5.10
C GLY A 62 21.24 -13.11 5.03
N TYR A 63 20.04 -12.69 5.45
CA TYR A 63 19.63 -11.29 5.48
C TYR A 63 19.37 -10.82 6.91
N ARG A 64 19.76 -9.60 7.20
CA ARG A 64 19.38 -8.93 8.45
C ARG A 64 17.93 -8.50 8.37
N THR A 65 17.10 -8.93 9.34
CA THR A 65 15.72 -8.45 9.43
C THR A 65 15.69 -6.96 9.78
N LEU A 66 14.74 -6.23 9.20
CA LEU A 66 14.58 -4.80 9.44
C LEU A 66 13.63 -4.55 10.62
N VAL A 67 13.88 -3.45 11.31
CA VAL A 67 13.09 -2.95 12.43
C VAL A 67 12.44 -1.60 12.07
N PRO A 68 11.48 -1.09 12.85
CA PRO A 68 10.82 0.19 12.55
C PRO A 68 11.79 1.34 12.26
N GLU A 69 12.88 1.45 13.00
CA GLU A 69 13.86 2.56 12.87
C GLU A 69 14.55 2.58 11.50
N ASP A 70 14.72 1.43 10.85
CA ASP A 70 15.36 1.34 9.53
C ASP A 70 14.54 2.05 8.42
N TYR A 71 13.24 2.29 8.67
CA TYR A 71 12.33 2.94 7.70
C TYR A 71 12.12 4.43 7.94
N ILE A 72 12.39 4.93 9.17
CA ILE A 72 11.98 6.29 9.61
C ILE A 72 12.54 7.38 8.70
N ASP A 73 13.84 7.34 8.40
CA ASP A 73 14.48 8.36 7.58
C ASP A 73 13.90 8.40 6.15
N TYR A 74 13.66 7.23 5.56
CA TYR A 74 13.03 7.12 4.26
C TYR A 74 11.59 7.63 4.29
N TYR A 75 10.83 7.27 5.31
CA TYR A 75 9.44 7.71 5.46
C TYR A 75 9.34 9.23 5.62
N HIS A 76 10.20 9.85 6.40
CA HIS A 76 10.23 11.31 6.52
C HIS A 76 10.56 11.99 5.18
N LYS A 77 11.57 11.50 4.45
CA LYS A 77 11.94 12.03 3.13
C LYS A 77 10.82 11.91 2.10
N ARG A 78 9.97 10.89 2.21
CA ARG A 78 8.87 10.60 1.28
C ARG A 78 7.49 11.04 1.81
N ASN A 79 7.44 11.87 2.86
CA ASN A 79 6.23 12.37 3.50
C ASN A 79 5.25 11.24 3.92
N VAL A 80 5.78 10.08 4.32
CA VAL A 80 4.99 9.01 4.93
C VAL A 80 4.70 9.40 6.37
N ARG A 81 3.44 9.68 6.67
CA ARG A 81 2.99 10.13 8.00
C ARG A 81 2.24 9.08 8.78
N HIS A 82 1.83 7.99 8.12
CA HIS A 82 1.00 6.96 8.72
C HIS A 82 1.55 5.57 8.43
N VAL A 83 1.61 4.73 9.45
CA VAL A 83 1.85 3.29 9.32
C VAL A 83 0.56 2.55 9.65
N VAL A 84 0.11 1.66 8.76
CA VAL A 84 -1.05 0.78 8.98
C VAL A 84 -0.58 -0.66 9.09
N ARG A 85 -0.77 -1.25 10.28
CA ARG A 85 -0.42 -2.64 10.57
C ARG A 85 -1.64 -3.56 10.52
N LEU A 86 -1.60 -4.55 9.65
CA LEU A 86 -2.71 -5.50 9.42
C LEU A 86 -2.48 -6.87 10.06
N ASN A 87 -1.28 -7.18 10.51
CA ASN A 87 -0.92 -8.43 11.17
C ASN A 87 -0.90 -8.28 12.71
N LYS A 88 -0.61 -9.39 13.40
CA LYS A 88 -0.38 -9.38 14.85
C LYS A 88 0.78 -8.46 15.22
N LYS A 89 0.75 -7.93 16.44
CA LYS A 89 1.81 -7.08 17.00
C LYS A 89 3.14 -7.84 17.03
N MET A 90 4.06 -7.46 16.14
CA MET A 90 5.43 -7.99 16.10
C MET A 90 6.45 -7.00 16.66
N TYR A 91 6.11 -5.72 16.72
CA TYR A 91 6.93 -4.63 17.26
C TYR A 91 6.05 -3.64 18.03
N ASP A 92 6.66 -2.81 18.88
CA ASP A 92 5.93 -1.75 19.58
C ASP A 92 5.69 -0.57 18.65
N ARG A 93 4.42 -0.16 18.50
CA ARG A 93 4.00 0.98 17.67
C ARG A 93 4.68 2.29 18.05
N ARG A 94 5.09 2.43 19.34
CA ARG A 94 5.79 3.63 19.83
C ARG A 94 7.09 3.91 19.10
N ARG A 95 7.68 2.91 18.47
CA ARG A 95 8.89 3.08 17.68
C ARG A 95 8.66 3.93 16.43
N PHE A 96 7.44 3.96 15.88
CA PHE A 96 7.03 4.91 14.83
C PHE A 96 6.45 6.19 15.43
N THR A 97 5.58 6.11 16.46
CA THR A 97 4.92 7.31 16.97
C THR A 97 5.86 8.24 17.70
N ASN A 98 6.93 7.75 18.34
CA ASN A 98 7.99 8.60 18.92
C ASN A 98 8.80 9.34 17.85
N ALA A 99 8.78 8.87 16.60
CA ALA A 99 9.38 9.55 15.45
C ALA A 99 8.38 10.46 14.70
N GLY A 100 7.20 10.70 15.27
CA GLY A 100 6.18 11.58 14.66
C GLY A 100 5.37 10.92 13.54
N ILE A 101 5.45 9.60 13.37
CA ILE A 101 4.68 8.84 12.37
C ILE A 101 3.49 8.17 13.07
N ALA A 102 2.27 8.53 12.72
CA ALA A 102 1.06 7.95 13.28
C ALA A 102 0.97 6.45 12.97
N HIS A 103 0.43 5.65 13.91
CA HIS A 103 0.37 4.20 13.76
C HIS A 103 -1.03 3.66 14.04
N HIS A 104 -1.57 2.92 13.07
CA HIS A 104 -2.93 2.38 13.07
C HIS A 104 -2.91 0.86 13.04
N ASP A 105 -3.50 0.24 14.08
CA ASP A 105 -3.71 -1.21 14.12
C ASP A 105 -5.08 -1.54 13.53
N MET A 106 -5.09 -2.33 12.45
CA MET A 106 -6.27 -2.82 11.72
C MET A 106 -6.14 -4.33 11.46
N TYR A 107 -6.01 -5.09 12.54
CA TYR A 107 -5.74 -6.52 12.46
C TYR A 107 -6.88 -7.32 11.85
N PHE A 108 -6.56 -8.22 10.93
CA PHE A 108 -7.39 -9.36 10.54
C PHE A 108 -6.50 -10.56 10.17
N PRO A 109 -7.05 -11.81 10.25
CA PRO A 109 -6.25 -13.03 10.06
C PRO A 109 -5.61 -13.12 8.67
N ASP A 110 -4.46 -13.79 8.60
CA ASP A 110 -3.74 -13.99 7.34
C ASP A 110 -4.57 -14.82 6.36
N GLY A 111 -4.44 -14.49 5.07
CA GLY A 111 -5.19 -15.16 4.00
C GLY A 111 -6.69 -14.83 3.96
N THR A 112 -7.22 -14.05 4.91
CA THR A 112 -8.63 -13.63 4.93
C THR A 112 -8.84 -12.25 4.32
N CYS A 113 -10.10 -11.85 4.24
CA CYS A 113 -10.54 -10.53 3.79
C CYS A 113 -10.85 -9.63 4.99
N PRO A 114 -10.74 -8.30 4.84
CA PRO A 114 -11.09 -7.38 5.92
C PRO A 114 -12.61 -7.42 6.20
N SER A 115 -13.00 -7.23 7.45
CA SER A 115 -14.39 -6.92 7.77
C SER A 115 -14.80 -5.57 7.19
N GLU A 116 -16.10 -5.34 7.04
CA GLU A 116 -16.62 -4.06 6.57
C GLU A 116 -16.13 -2.87 7.44
N ALA A 117 -16.08 -3.08 8.75
CA ALA A 117 -15.59 -2.07 9.69
C ALA A 117 -14.12 -1.70 9.46
N ILE A 118 -13.26 -2.70 9.22
CA ILE A 118 -11.83 -2.47 8.90
C ILE A 118 -11.70 -1.75 7.56
N LEU A 119 -12.40 -2.22 6.54
CA LEU A 119 -12.36 -1.62 5.21
C LEU A 119 -12.80 -0.15 5.26
N ARG A 120 -13.95 0.12 5.87
CA ARG A 120 -14.49 1.48 6.00
C ARG A 120 -13.52 2.40 6.76
N ARG A 121 -13.01 1.96 7.91
CA ARG A 121 -12.02 2.70 8.68
C ARG A 121 -10.74 3.01 7.89
N PHE A 122 -10.26 2.06 7.08
CA PHE A 122 -9.08 2.29 6.24
C PHE A 122 -9.36 3.34 5.16
N LEU A 123 -10.51 3.25 4.48
CA LEU A 123 -10.89 4.19 3.43
C LEU A 123 -11.08 5.60 4.00
N GLU A 124 -11.80 5.73 5.12
CA GLU A 124 -12.01 7.01 5.81
C GLU A 124 -10.67 7.64 6.23
N LEU A 125 -9.79 6.85 6.88
CA LEU A 125 -8.47 7.32 7.28
C LEU A 125 -7.66 7.81 6.07
N ALA A 126 -7.66 7.07 4.98
CA ALA A 126 -6.93 7.43 3.77
C ALA A 126 -7.49 8.68 3.09
N ASP A 127 -8.78 8.98 3.25
CA ASP A 127 -9.42 10.15 2.66
C ASP A 127 -9.24 11.43 3.50
N THR A 128 -9.19 11.29 4.83
CA THR A 128 -9.20 12.44 5.75
C THR A 128 -7.80 12.88 6.19
N GLU A 129 -6.84 11.98 6.23
CA GLU A 129 -5.51 12.28 6.74
C GLU A 129 -4.53 12.67 5.62
N GLU A 130 -3.71 13.66 5.94
CA GLU A 130 -2.67 14.15 5.04
C GLU A 130 -1.40 13.27 5.05
N GLY A 131 -0.67 13.29 3.94
CA GLY A 131 0.57 12.54 3.77
C GLY A 131 0.35 11.12 3.27
N ALA A 132 1.44 10.39 3.14
CA ALA A 132 1.42 9.03 2.63
C ALA A 132 1.29 7.99 3.74
N PHE A 133 0.81 6.82 3.35
CA PHE A 133 0.57 5.67 4.21
C PHE A 133 1.51 4.53 3.86
N ALA A 134 2.27 4.04 4.83
CA ALA A 134 2.97 2.78 4.73
C ALA A 134 2.08 1.67 5.28
N VAL A 135 1.69 0.73 4.41
CA VAL A 135 0.75 -0.34 4.75
C VAL A 135 1.46 -1.69 4.73
N HIS A 136 1.36 -2.43 5.83
CA HIS A 136 1.95 -3.76 5.92
C HIS A 136 1.07 -4.81 6.58
N CYS A 137 1.34 -6.07 6.25
CA CYS A 137 0.88 -7.23 6.99
C CYS A 137 2.11 -8.05 7.46
N LYS A 138 2.20 -9.34 7.16
CA LYS A 138 3.43 -10.11 7.36
C LYS A 138 4.40 -9.86 6.20
N ALA A 139 4.04 -10.27 4.99
CA ALA A 139 4.82 -10.09 3.77
C ALA A 139 4.48 -8.80 2.98
N GLY A 140 3.49 -8.02 3.40
CA GLY A 140 3.06 -6.83 2.67
C GLY A 140 2.41 -7.10 1.32
N LEU A 141 1.81 -8.27 1.11
CA LEU A 141 1.26 -8.73 -0.18
C LEU A 141 -0.27 -8.87 -0.15
N GLY A 142 -0.79 -9.86 0.57
CA GLY A 142 -2.20 -10.22 0.53
C GLY A 142 -3.11 -9.17 1.16
N ARG A 143 -3.13 -9.10 2.49
CA ARG A 143 -3.97 -8.15 3.27
C ARG A 143 -3.69 -6.69 2.91
N THR A 144 -2.44 -6.36 2.71
CA THR A 144 -1.99 -5.03 2.27
C THR A 144 -2.57 -4.70 0.90
N GLY A 145 -2.42 -5.61 -0.06
CA GLY A 145 -2.92 -5.40 -1.41
C GLY A 145 -4.43 -5.22 -1.49
N VAL A 146 -5.19 -5.98 -0.68
CA VAL A 146 -6.66 -5.85 -0.67
C VAL A 146 -7.11 -4.45 -0.28
N LEU A 147 -6.55 -3.87 0.78
CA LEU A 147 -6.96 -2.54 1.23
C LEU A 147 -6.54 -1.44 0.25
N ILE A 148 -5.33 -1.51 -0.30
CA ILE A 148 -4.87 -0.52 -1.29
C ILE A 148 -5.69 -0.63 -2.57
N CYS A 149 -5.95 -1.85 -3.08
CA CYS A 149 -6.83 -2.05 -4.24
C CYS A 149 -8.25 -1.52 -3.99
N SER A 150 -8.81 -1.74 -2.79
CA SER A 150 -10.14 -1.22 -2.45
C SER A 150 -10.19 0.30 -2.52
N TRP A 151 -9.16 0.99 -2.04
CA TRP A 151 -9.06 2.44 -2.17
C TRP A 151 -8.95 2.88 -3.64
N MET A 152 -8.12 2.24 -4.46
CA MET A 152 -7.99 2.54 -5.88
C MET A 152 -9.32 2.34 -6.64
N MET A 153 -10.06 1.28 -6.31
CA MET A 153 -11.38 1.01 -6.88
C MET A 153 -12.37 2.10 -6.52
N LYS A 154 -12.39 2.52 -5.26
CA LYS A 154 -13.22 3.63 -4.78
C LYS A 154 -12.86 4.96 -5.45
N GLU A 155 -11.59 5.31 -5.46
CA GLU A 155 -11.13 6.62 -5.90
C GLU A 155 -11.21 6.81 -7.40
N TRP A 156 -10.74 5.84 -8.16
CA TRP A 156 -10.58 5.95 -9.62
C TRP A 156 -11.45 4.98 -10.41
N ARG A 157 -12.41 4.31 -9.77
CA ARG A 157 -13.27 3.31 -10.43
C ARG A 157 -12.48 2.24 -11.19
N PHE A 158 -11.35 1.79 -10.64
CA PHE A 158 -10.71 0.58 -11.13
C PHE A 158 -11.67 -0.60 -10.99
N THR A 159 -11.72 -1.47 -11.99
CA THR A 159 -12.27 -2.81 -11.79
C THR A 159 -11.35 -3.60 -10.86
N ALA A 160 -11.89 -4.62 -10.19
CA ALA A 160 -11.07 -5.51 -9.36
C ALA A 160 -9.91 -6.13 -10.14
N ASN A 161 -10.18 -6.54 -11.39
CA ASN A 161 -9.14 -7.15 -12.23
C ASN A 161 -8.05 -6.14 -12.62
N GLU A 162 -8.41 -4.89 -12.91
CA GLU A 162 -7.43 -3.83 -13.21
C GLU A 162 -6.58 -3.50 -11.99
N ALA A 163 -7.20 -3.36 -10.80
CA ALA A 163 -6.48 -3.08 -9.55
C ALA A 163 -5.52 -4.21 -9.19
N ILE A 164 -5.96 -5.46 -9.28
CA ILE A 164 -5.14 -6.65 -9.03
C ILE A 164 -3.98 -6.73 -10.03
N ALA A 165 -4.24 -6.51 -11.32
CA ALA A 165 -3.20 -6.54 -12.34
C ALA A 165 -2.15 -5.43 -12.09
N TYR A 166 -2.61 -4.22 -11.78
CA TYR A 166 -1.73 -3.09 -11.51
C TYR A 166 -0.85 -3.31 -10.27
N ILE A 167 -1.44 -3.69 -9.14
CA ILE A 167 -0.66 -3.89 -7.91
C ILE A 167 0.36 -5.01 -8.06
N ARG A 168 0.08 -6.03 -8.88
CA ARG A 168 1.04 -7.13 -9.17
C ARG A 168 2.19 -6.70 -10.08
N ILE A 169 2.02 -5.65 -10.88
CA ILE A 169 3.13 -5.02 -11.60
C ILE A 169 4.03 -4.29 -10.62
N CYS A 170 3.45 -3.50 -9.69
CA CYS A 170 4.22 -2.74 -8.71
C CYS A 170 4.86 -3.63 -7.63
N ARG A 171 4.13 -4.67 -7.17
CA ARG A 171 4.55 -5.58 -6.09
C ARG A 171 4.05 -6.99 -6.39
N PRO A 172 4.87 -7.83 -7.06
CA PRO A 172 4.51 -9.18 -7.46
C PRO A 172 4.02 -10.04 -6.29
N GLY A 173 2.99 -10.87 -6.54
CA GLY A 173 2.39 -11.74 -5.53
C GLY A 173 1.31 -11.09 -4.65
N SER A 174 0.96 -9.83 -4.91
CA SER A 174 -0.10 -9.14 -4.17
C SER A 174 -1.48 -9.73 -4.47
N VAL A 175 -2.38 -9.67 -3.46
CA VAL A 175 -3.78 -10.14 -3.51
C VAL A 175 -3.89 -11.63 -3.84
N ILE A 176 -3.95 -12.46 -2.80
CA ILE A 176 -3.89 -13.93 -2.91
C ILE A 176 -5.24 -14.58 -2.60
N GLY A 177 -5.48 -15.73 -3.24
CA GLY A 177 -6.59 -16.63 -2.93
C GLY A 177 -7.96 -15.94 -2.92
N PRO A 178 -8.76 -16.09 -1.83
CA PRO A 178 -10.12 -15.58 -1.73
C PRO A 178 -10.21 -14.05 -1.77
N GLN A 179 -9.11 -13.35 -1.53
CA GLN A 179 -9.05 -11.89 -1.58
C GLN A 179 -9.37 -11.32 -2.97
N GLN A 180 -9.07 -12.07 -4.04
CA GLN A 180 -9.45 -11.70 -5.41
C GLN A 180 -10.98 -11.72 -5.60
N HIS A 181 -11.65 -12.72 -5.03
CA HIS A 181 -13.12 -12.79 -5.06
C HIS A 181 -13.75 -11.66 -4.26
N PHE A 182 -13.20 -11.38 -3.08
CA PHE A 182 -13.65 -10.27 -2.26
C PHE A 182 -13.64 -8.94 -3.03
N LEU A 183 -12.54 -8.61 -3.70
CA LEU A 183 -12.45 -7.39 -4.48
C LEU A 183 -13.51 -7.35 -5.61
N ARG A 184 -13.73 -8.46 -6.32
CA ARG A 184 -14.79 -8.54 -7.34
C ARG A 184 -16.18 -8.34 -6.78
N GLN A 185 -16.48 -8.90 -5.61
CA GLN A 185 -17.77 -8.72 -4.93
C GLN A 185 -17.97 -7.30 -4.42
N MET A 186 -16.90 -6.61 -4.07
CA MET A 186 -16.94 -5.24 -3.55
C MET A 186 -16.94 -4.16 -4.64
N GLU A 187 -16.77 -4.52 -5.90
CA GLU A 187 -16.52 -3.57 -7.00
C GLU A 187 -17.59 -2.48 -7.10
N GLU A 188 -18.84 -2.86 -7.29
CA GLU A 188 -19.95 -1.90 -7.42
C GLU A 188 -20.15 -1.05 -6.15
N ARG A 189 -19.97 -1.66 -4.98
CA ARG A 189 -20.11 -0.95 -3.70
C ARG A 189 -19.01 0.09 -3.50
N LEU A 190 -17.78 -0.23 -3.87
CA LEU A 190 -16.65 0.70 -3.78
C LEU A 190 -16.81 1.85 -4.78
N TRP A 191 -17.27 1.57 -5.99
CA TRP A 191 -17.59 2.61 -6.96
C TRP A 191 -18.70 3.55 -6.47
N ALA A 192 -19.79 2.99 -5.97
CA ALA A 192 -20.88 3.79 -5.41
C ALA A 192 -20.44 4.65 -4.22
N PHE A 193 -19.55 4.12 -3.37
CA PHE A 193 -19.00 4.86 -2.24
C PHE A 193 -18.15 6.05 -2.71
N GLY A 194 -17.29 5.86 -3.70
CA GLY A 194 -16.48 6.92 -4.29
C GLY A 194 -17.34 7.98 -5.02
N ASP A 195 -18.37 7.55 -5.76
CA ASP A 195 -19.28 8.46 -6.46
C ASP A 195 -20.06 9.35 -5.48
N ALA A 196 -20.57 8.76 -4.39
CA ALA A 196 -21.28 9.51 -3.34
C ALA A 196 -20.37 10.56 -2.68
N GLN A 197 -19.12 10.22 -2.42
CA GLN A 197 -18.14 11.14 -1.84
C GLN A 197 -17.84 12.31 -2.78
N ARG A 198 -17.61 12.06 -4.06
CA ARG A 198 -17.37 13.10 -5.07
C ARG A 198 -18.57 14.03 -5.23
N ALA A 199 -19.79 13.50 -5.17
CA ALA A 199 -21.01 14.30 -5.24
C ALA A 199 -21.20 15.24 -4.04
N THR A 200 -20.59 14.94 -2.89
CA THR A 200 -20.69 15.78 -1.68
C THR A 200 -19.68 16.94 -1.70
N VAL A 201 -18.61 16.84 -2.50
CA VAL A 201 -17.53 17.83 -2.59
C VAL A 201 -17.73 18.80 -3.79
N ALA A 202 -18.58 18.43 -4.74
CA ALA A 202 -18.95 19.26 -5.90
C ALA A 202 -20.10 20.21 -5.58
#